data_a241be95a586bb0f7b64ce96b6521b5c
#
_entry.id   a241be95a586bb0f7b64ce96b6521b5c
#
_cell.length_a   1.000
_cell.length_b   1.000
_cell.length_c   1.000
_cell.angle_alpha   90.00
_cell.angle_beta   90.00
_cell.angle_gamma   90.00
#
_symmetry.space_group_name_H-M   'P 1'
#
loop_
_entity.id
_entity.type
_entity.pdbx_description
1 polymer ?
#
loop_
_entity_poly.entity_id
_entity_poly.type
_entity_poly.pdbx_seq_one_letter_code
_entity_poly.pdbx_strand_id
1 'polypeptide(L)'
;MIGTNRGHYGLVALIYMAGNIEKKVSVKEVAEKENISKRYLEQIFSALKKGGILISVKGSQGGYLLSKNPKEIRVGDVLRTLEDIESAVPKNYRIEDISYTIQKEVWDSIEKSINQIIDNTSIEDLKNKHNENSANIYYI
;
A
#
# COMPACT_ATOMS: atom_id res chain seq x y z
N MET A 1 -10.52 -7.83 0.20
CA MET A 1 -10.24 -7.87 -1.25
C MET A 1 -8.99 -7.07 -1.55
N ILE A 2 -8.10 -7.58 -2.39
CA ILE A 2 -6.87 -6.90 -2.77
C ILE A 2 -7.08 -6.06 -4.04
N GLY A 3 -6.33 -4.97 -4.20
CA GLY A 3 -6.37 -4.13 -5.39
C GLY A 3 -7.53 -3.14 -5.41
N THR A 4 -8.04 -2.73 -4.25
CA THR A 4 -9.06 -1.68 -4.16
C THR A 4 -8.46 -0.31 -4.48
N ASN A 5 -9.32 0.66 -4.80
CA ASN A 5 -8.88 2.04 -5.01
C ASN A 5 -8.19 2.60 -3.76
N ARG A 6 -8.68 2.23 -2.57
CA ARG A 6 -8.10 2.66 -1.30
C ARG A 6 -6.65 2.20 -1.16
N GLY A 7 -6.39 0.92 -1.42
CA GLY A 7 -5.03 0.37 -1.40
C GLY A 7 -4.15 0.99 -2.48
N HIS A 8 -4.67 1.11 -3.69
CA HIS A 8 -3.94 1.70 -4.81
C HIS A 8 -3.51 3.14 -4.51
N TYR A 9 -4.43 4.00 -4.08
CA TYR A 9 -4.11 5.39 -3.78
C TYR A 9 -3.22 5.56 -2.55
N GLY A 10 -3.33 4.63 -1.59
CA GLY A 10 -2.38 4.57 -0.48
C GLY A 10 -0.95 4.33 -0.96
N LEU A 11 -0.78 3.39 -1.86
CA LEU A 11 0.54 3.12 -2.47
C LEU A 11 1.03 4.32 -3.28
N VAL A 12 0.17 4.97 -4.06
CA VAL A 12 0.51 6.20 -4.80
C VAL A 12 1.06 7.26 -3.86
N ALA A 13 0.36 7.51 -2.76
CA ALA A 13 0.80 8.52 -1.77
C ALA A 13 2.16 8.18 -1.16
N LEU A 14 2.38 6.92 -0.80
CA LEU A 14 3.64 6.51 -0.17
C LEU A 14 4.81 6.54 -1.14
N ILE A 15 4.59 6.18 -2.41
CA ILE A 15 5.63 6.29 -3.45
C ILE A 15 5.99 7.77 -3.66
N TYR A 16 4.99 8.64 -3.72
CA TYR A 16 5.21 10.08 -3.82
C TYR A 16 6.06 10.58 -2.64
N MET A 17 5.70 10.18 -1.42
CA MET A 17 6.43 10.59 -0.21
C MET A 17 7.85 10.03 -0.18
N ALA A 18 8.06 8.81 -0.67
CA ALA A 18 9.38 8.20 -0.75
C ALA A 18 10.29 8.98 -1.71
N GLY A 19 9.74 9.57 -2.76
CA GLY A 19 10.47 10.44 -3.68
C GLY A 19 10.74 11.83 -3.14
N ASN A 20 10.15 12.20 -2.00
CA ASN A 20 10.25 13.51 -1.35
C ASN A 20 10.58 13.37 0.13
N ILE A 21 11.47 12.44 0.46
CA ILE A 21 11.75 11.99 1.83
C ILE A 21 12.23 13.09 2.76
N GLU A 22 12.86 14.14 2.22
CA GLU A 22 13.46 15.22 2.98
C GLU A 22 12.45 16.25 3.50
N LYS A 23 11.21 16.19 3.03
CA LYS A 23 10.20 17.19 3.39
C LYS A 23 8.91 16.56 3.90
N LYS A 24 8.17 17.37 4.66
CA LYS A 24 6.79 17.04 5.03
C LYS A 24 5.90 17.13 3.80
N VAL A 25 4.98 16.22 3.67
CA VAL A 25 4.03 16.15 2.56
C VAL A 25 2.61 16.34 3.08
N SER A 26 1.88 17.28 2.49
CA SER A 26 0.48 17.50 2.85
C SER A 26 -0.43 16.64 1.97
N VAL A 27 -1.63 16.36 2.49
CA VAL A 27 -2.66 15.67 1.71
C VAL A 27 -3.00 16.47 0.45
N LYS A 28 -3.10 17.79 0.57
CA LYS A 28 -3.40 18.70 -0.55
C LYS A 28 -2.37 18.56 -1.67
N GLU A 29 -1.10 18.49 -1.32
CA GLU A 29 0.00 18.36 -2.28
C GLU A 29 -0.16 17.09 -3.12
N VAL A 30 -0.40 15.95 -2.49
CA VAL A 30 -0.57 14.68 -3.19
C VAL A 30 -1.86 14.69 -4.01
N ALA A 31 -2.94 15.23 -3.46
CA ALA A 31 -4.23 15.31 -4.16
C ALA A 31 -4.12 16.10 -5.46
N GLU A 32 -3.44 17.25 -5.43
CA GLU A 32 -3.24 18.08 -6.62
C GLU A 32 -2.28 17.42 -7.61
N LYS A 33 -1.17 16.89 -7.14
CA LYS A 33 -0.13 16.29 -7.98
C LYS A 33 -0.62 15.03 -8.69
N GLU A 34 -1.39 14.20 -8.00
CA GLU A 34 -1.82 12.90 -8.52
C GLU A 34 -3.30 12.90 -8.97
N ASN A 35 -3.95 14.06 -8.91
CA ASN A 35 -5.35 14.23 -9.32
C ASN A 35 -6.30 13.25 -8.60
N ILE A 36 -6.18 13.22 -7.28
CA ILE A 36 -7.00 12.37 -6.41
C ILE A 36 -7.84 13.28 -5.50
N SER A 37 -9.05 12.86 -5.15
CA SER A 37 -9.92 13.57 -4.21
C SER A 37 -9.17 13.81 -2.89
N LYS A 38 -9.08 15.07 -2.46
CA LYS A 38 -8.46 15.46 -1.19
C LYS A 38 -9.15 14.77 -0.01
N ARG A 39 -10.49 14.77 -0.01
CA ARG A 39 -11.28 14.16 1.06
C ARG A 39 -10.99 12.66 1.17
N TYR A 40 -10.88 11.99 0.04
CA TYR A 40 -10.58 10.56 0.01
C TYR A 40 -9.15 10.30 0.54
N LEU A 41 -8.19 11.10 0.11
CA LEU A 41 -6.81 10.99 0.61
C LEU A 41 -6.70 11.30 2.10
N GLU A 42 -7.49 12.23 2.62
CA GLU A 42 -7.52 12.51 4.07
C GLU A 42 -7.87 11.26 4.87
N GLN A 43 -8.82 10.47 4.39
CA GLN A 43 -9.21 9.21 5.02
C GLN A 43 -8.06 8.18 4.95
N ILE A 44 -7.41 8.10 3.80
CA ILE A 44 -6.27 7.17 3.59
C ILE A 44 -5.10 7.56 4.50
N PHE A 45 -4.73 8.83 4.54
CA PHE A 45 -3.63 9.32 5.38
C PHE A 45 -3.93 9.09 6.86
N SER A 46 -5.16 9.32 7.28
CA SER A 46 -5.59 9.05 8.65
C SER A 46 -5.44 7.57 9.01
N ALA A 47 -5.85 6.69 8.12
CA ALA A 47 -5.73 5.25 8.32
C ALA A 47 -4.25 4.80 8.36
N LEU A 48 -3.42 5.35 7.48
CA LEU A 48 -1.99 5.04 7.45
C LEU A 48 -1.28 5.53 8.71
N LYS A 49 -1.66 6.70 9.22
CA LYS A 49 -1.15 7.21 10.49
C LYS A 49 -1.56 6.31 11.66
N LYS A 50 -2.83 5.94 11.72
CA LYS A 50 -3.36 5.05 12.75
C LYS A 50 -2.66 3.68 12.72
N GLY A 51 -2.33 3.21 11.52
CA GLY A 51 -1.59 1.96 11.33
C GLY A 51 -0.08 2.06 11.55
N GLY A 52 0.44 3.22 11.90
CA GLY A 52 1.86 3.42 12.21
C GLY A 52 2.77 3.56 11.00
N ILE A 53 2.23 3.72 9.81
CA ILE A 53 3.01 3.89 8.57
C ILE A 53 3.39 5.35 8.36
N LEU A 54 2.53 6.27 8.76
CA LEU A 54 2.78 7.71 8.71
C LEU A 54 2.80 8.31 10.11
N ILE A 55 3.55 9.41 10.23
CA ILE A 55 3.49 10.29 11.41
C ILE A 55 3.05 11.67 10.93
N SER A 56 2.29 12.38 11.75
CA SER A 56 1.85 13.75 11.44
C SER A 56 2.77 14.75 12.11
N VAL A 57 3.02 15.86 11.43
CA VAL A 57 3.78 16.99 11.95
C VAL A 57 2.84 18.18 12.08
N LYS A 58 2.69 18.68 13.29
CA LYS A 58 1.81 19.81 13.61
C LYS A 58 2.47 21.14 13.25
N GLY A 59 1.65 22.17 13.05
CA GLY A 59 2.08 23.55 12.81
C GLY A 59 1.46 24.14 11.56
N SER A 60 1.75 25.42 11.29
CA SER A 60 1.22 26.15 10.14
C SER A 60 1.64 25.55 8.80
N GLN A 61 2.77 24.83 8.80
CA GLN A 61 3.27 24.08 7.64
C GLN A 61 3.34 22.59 7.98
N GLY A 62 2.31 22.11 8.64
CA GLY A 62 2.20 20.71 9.00
C GLY A 62 2.02 19.81 7.79
N GLY A 63 2.15 18.56 8.01
CA GLY A 63 2.02 17.52 6.99
C GLY A 63 2.34 16.17 7.57
N TYR A 64 2.76 15.27 6.71
CA TYR A 64 3.06 13.90 7.09
C TYR A 64 4.47 13.51 6.67
N LEU A 65 5.05 12.59 7.42
CA LEU A 65 6.32 11.94 7.12
C LEU A 65 6.11 10.43 7.17
N LEU A 66 6.94 9.70 6.43
CA LEU A 66 7.00 8.25 6.61
C LEU A 66 7.55 7.94 8.01
N SER A 67 6.96 6.95 8.68
CA SER A 67 7.38 6.59 10.04
C SER A 67 8.73 5.88 10.08
N LYS A 68 9.16 5.34 8.94
CA LYS A 68 10.42 4.61 8.81
C LYS A 68 10.91 4.66 7.37
N ASN A 69 12.09 4.10 7.13
CA ASN A 69 12.70 4.08 5.81
C ASN A 69 11.79 3.37 4.80
N PRO A 70 11.61 3.92 3.58
CA PRO A 70 10.81 3.26 2.54
C PRO A 70 11.22 1.83 2.22
N LYS A 71 12.47 1.46 2.46
CA LYS A 71 12.96 0.07 2.31
C LYS A 71 12.30 -0.89 3.30
N GLU A 72 11.84 -0.37 4.43
CA GLU A 72 11.24 -1.14 5.52
C GLU A 72 9.72 -1.16 5.46
N ILE A 73 9.12 -0.38 4.56
CA ILE A 73 7.67 -0.36 4.36
C ILE A 73 7.34 -1.30 3.20
N ARG A 74 6.70 -2.42 3.52
CA ARG A 74 6.29 -3.40 2.51
C ARG A 74 4.91 -3.08 1.97
N VAL A 75 4.66 -3.45 0.72
CA VAL A 75 3.33 -3.32 0.11
C VAL A 75 2.29 -4.03 0.98
N GLY A 76 2.65 -5.20 1.54
CA GLY A 76 1.76 -5.95 2.43
C GLY A 76 1.34 -5.17 3.67
N ASP A 77 2.26 -4.40 4.28
CA ASP A 77 1.95 -3.56 5.43
C ASP A 77 0.87 -2.53 5.08
N VAL A 78 1.00 -1.91 3.92
CA VAL A 78 0.07 -0.89 3.43
C VAL A 78 -1.30 -1.50 3.13
N LEU A 79 -1.34 -2.60 2.39
CA LEU A 79 -2.58 -3.24 1.99
C LEU A 79 -3.34 -3.82 3.17
N ARG A 80 -2.64 -4.41 4.15
CA ARG A 80 -3.29 -4.92 5.37
C ARG A 80 -3.84 -3.82 6.25
N THR A 81 -3.30 -2.61 6.14
CA THR A 81 -3.82 -1.44 6.84
C THR A 81 -5.05 -0.84 6.14
N LEU A 82 -5.05 -0.83 4.82
CA LEU A 82 -6.07 -0.13 4.03
C LEU A 82 -7.14 -1.04 3.43
N GLU A 83 -6.84 -2.31 3.24
CA GLU A 83 -7.75 -3.27 2.59
C GLU A 83 -7.98 -4.47 3.50
N ASP A 84 -9.14 -5.11 3.32
CA ASP A 84 -9.40 -6.42 3.88
C ASP A 84 -8.90 -7.45 2.89
N ILE A 85 -7.69 -7.98 3.13
CA ILE A 85 -7.07 -8.97 2.26
C ILE A 85 -7.19 -10.40 2.81
N GLU A 86 -7.86 -10.57 3.95
CA GLU A 86 -8.13 -11.90 4.49
C GLU A 86 -9.24 -12.58 3.70
N SER A 87 -9.14 -13.90 3.59
CA SER A 87 -10.16 -14.68 2.92
C SER A 87 -11.47 -14.68 3.69
N ALA A 88 -12.55 -14.32 3.03
CA ALA A 88 -13.91 -14.41 3.59
C ALA A 88 -14.43 -15.84 3.66
N VAL A 89 -13.69 -16.81 3.12
CA VAL A 89 -14.12 -18.22 3.11
C VAL A 89 -13.75 -18.87 4.44
N PRO A 90 -14.72 -19.46 5.18
CA PRO A 90 -14.42 -20.17 6.42
C PRO A 90 -13.39 -21.28 6.19
N LYS A 91 -12.42 -21.39 7.10
CA LYS A 91 -11.32 -22.38 6.97
C LYS A 91 -11.57 -23.68 7.76
N ASN A 92 -12.78 -23.89 8.27
CA ASN A 92 -13.14 -25.02 9.13
C ASN A 92 -13.76 -26.17 8.35
N TYR A 93 -13.05 -26.70 7.38
CA TYR A 93 -13.50 -27.84 6.59
C TYR A 93 -12.84 -29.12 7.08
N ARG A 94 -13.60 -30.22 7.01
CA ARG A 94 -13.05 -31.55 7.22
C ARG A 94 -12.26 -31.99 5.99
N ILE A 95 -11.25 -32.83 6.21
CA ILE A 95 -10.38 -33.31 5.13
C ILE A 95 -11.14 -34.09 4.04
N GLU A 96 -12.26 -34.71 4.38
CA GLU A 96 -13.13 -35.45 3.45
C GLU A 96 -14.06 -34.53 2.64
N ASP A 97 -14.16 -33.26 3.00
CA ASP A 97 -15.01 -32.29 2.30
C ASP A 97 -14.39 -31.84 0.98
N ILE A 98 -15.20 -31.72 -0.06
CA ILE A 98 -14.75 -31.14 -1.34
C ILE A 98 -14.22 -29.72 -1.12
N SER A 99 -14.90 -28.96 -0.24
CA SER A 99 -14.46 -27.60 0.12
C SER A 99 -13.05 -27.54 0.72
N TYR A 100 -12.65 -28.57 1.46
CA TYR A 100 -11.28 -28.67 1.97
C TYR A 100 -10.28 -28.75 0.82
N THR A 101 -10.55 -29.57 -0.20
CA THR A 101 -9.69 -29.69 -1.37
C THR A 101 -9.55 -28.36 -2.09
N ILE A 102 -10.66 -27.66 -2.31
CA ILE A 102 -10.65 -26.34 -2.95
C ILE A 102 -9.84 -25.34 -2.10
N GLN A 103 -10.07 -25.36 -0.78
CA GLN A 103 -9.33 -24.46 0.13
C GLN A 103 -7.82 -24.68 0.01
N LYS A 104 -7.38 -25.93 0.07
CA LYS A 104 -5.93 -26.25 0.06
C LYS A 104 -5.30 -26.03 -1.32
N GLU A 105 -5.96 -26.49 -2.37
CA GLU A 105 -5.35 -26.47 -3.71
C GLU A 105 -5.47 -25.12 -4.41
N VAL A 106 -6.49 -24.32 -4.08
CA VAL A 106 -6.77 -23.05 -4.76
C VAL A 106 -6.55 -21.85 -3.83
N TRP A 107 -7.39 -21.69 -2.82
CA TRP A 107 -7.39 -20.46 -2.02
C TRP A 107 -6.10 -20.27 -1.21
N ASP A 108 -5.62 -21.31 -0.54
CA ASP A 108 -4.36 -21.23 0.22
C ASP A 108 -3.18 -20.98 -0.70
N SER A 109 -3.17 -21.54 -1.90
CA SER A 109 -2.11 -21.33 -2.89
C SER A 109 -2.11 -19.90 -3.42
N ILE A 110 -3.29 -19.33 -3.68
CA ILE A 110 -3.42 -17.93 -4.12
C ILE A 110 -2.95 -17.00 -2.99
N GLU A 111 -3.41 -17.22 -1.76
CA GLU A 111 -3.03 -16.43 -0.60
C GLU A 111 -1.50 -16.43 -0.41
N LYS A 112 -0.89 -17.61 -0.52
CA LYS A 112 0.56 -17.75 -0.41
C LYS A 112 1.29 -16.94 -1.49
N SER A 113 0.82 -17.01 -2.73
CA SER A 113 1.42 -16.28 -3.85
C SER A 113 1.27 -14.77 -3.68
N ILE A 114 0.09 -14.31 -3.25
CA ILE A 114 -0.16 -12.90 -2.96
C ILE A 114 0.80 -12.41 -1.87
N ASN A 115 0.88 -13.12 -0.75
CA ASN A 115 1.74 -12.75 0.37
C ASN A 115 3.20 -12.70 -0.04
N GLN A 116 3.67 -13.62 -0.88
CA GLN A 116 5.04 -13.60 -1.39
C GLN A 116 5.33 -12.32 -2.18
N ILE A 117 4.39 -11.87 -3.00
CA ILE A 117 4.56 -10.65 -3.80
C ILE A 117 4.56 -9.41 -2.90
N ILE A 118 3.52 -9.24 -2.09
CA ILE A 118 3.32 -8.00 -1.33
C ILE A 118 4.29 -7.87 -0.15
N ASP A 119 4.76 -8.97 0.42
CA ASP A 119 5.71 -8.95 1.53
C ASP A 119 7.17 -8.89 1.08
N ASN A 120 7.44 -9.05 -0.21
CA ASN A 120 8.77 -8.94 -0.79
C ASN A 120 8.96 -7.69 -1.67
N THR A 121 7.96 -6.83 -1.74
CA THR A 121 8.03 -5.57 -2.48
C THR A 121 7.94 -4.41 -1.51
N SER A 122 8.96 -3.55 -1.49
CA SER A 122 8.99 -2.36 -0.64
C SER A 122 8.51 -1.12 -1.40
N ILE A 123 8.18 -0.07 -0.65
CA ILE A 123 7.88 1.24 -1.24
C ILE A 123 9.11 1.78 -1.97
N GLU A 124 10.31 1.53 -1.44
CA GLU A 124 11.57 1.90 -2.12
C GLU A 124 11.69 1.24 -3.49
N ASP A 125 11.39 -0.07 -3.58
CA ASP A 125 11.42 -0.81 -4.84
C ASP A 125 10.49 -0.15 -5.89
N LEU A 126 9.28 0.19 -5.48
CA LEU A 126 8.30 0.81 -6.38
C LEU A 126 8.71 2.23 -6.80
N LYS A 127 9.26 3.01 -5.88
CA LYS A 127 9.80 4.33 -6.18
C LYS A 127 10.92 4.23 -7.22
N ASN A 128 11.84 3.31 -7.02
CA ASN A 128 12.98 3.13 -7.92
C ASN A 128 12.51 2.68 -9.31
N LYS A 129 11.55 1.76 -9.37
CA LYS A 129 11.00 1.29 -10.65
C LYS A 129 10.25 2.41 -11.36
N HIS A 130 9.51 3.23 -10.64
CA HIS A 130 8.83 4.39 -11.20
C HIS A 130 9.83 5.37 -11.82
N ASN A 131 10.93 5.65 -11.12
CA ASN A 131 11.98 6.55 -11.60
C ASN A 131 12.64 6.01 -12.86
N GLU A 132 12.90 4.70 -12.93
CA GLU A 132 13.42 4.04 -14.13
C GLU A 132 12.46 4.19 -15.30
N ASN A 133 11.16 3.95 -15.09
CA ASN A 133 10.14 4.08 -16.13
C ASN A 133 10.07 5.52 -16.66
N SER A 134 10.15 6.51 -15.79
CA SER A 134 10.13 7.93 -16.17
C SER A 134 11.37 8.32 -16.95
N ALA A 135 12.55 7.83 -16.55
CA ALA A 135 13.79 8.07 -17.28
C ALA A 135 13.76 7.45 -18.68
N ASN A 136 13.22 6.24 -18.82
CA ASN A 136 13.16 5.53 -20.08
C ASN A 136 12.29 6.22 -21.14
N ILE A 137 11.28 7.00 -20.72
CA ILE A 137 10.42 7.74 -21.62
C ILE A 137 11.23 8.75 -22.48
N TYR A 138 12.30 9.33 -21.92
CA TYR A 138 13.12 10.32 -22.61
C TYR A 138 14.10 9.73 -23.62
N TYR A 139 14.21 8.41 -23.70
CA TYR A 139 15.12 7.72 -24.61
C TYR A 139 14.42 6.95 -25.74
N ILE A 140 13.10 7.08 -25.82
CA ILE A 140 12.30 6.39 -26.87
C ILE A 140 12.20 7.24 -28.14
#